data_b6a28c7a402b02c704a080db28a16b00
#
_entry.id   b6a28c7a402b02c704a080db28a16b00
#
_cell.length_a   1.000
_cell.length_b   1.000
_cell.length_c   1.000
_cell.angle_alpha   90.00
_cell.angle_beta   90.00
_cell.angle_gamma   90.00
#
_symmetry.space_group_name_H-M   'P 1'
#
loop_
_entity.id
_entity.type
_entity.pdbx_description
1 polymer ?
#
loop_
_entity_poly.entity_id
_entity_poly.type
_entity_poly.pdbx_seq_one_letter_code
_entity_poly.pdbx_strand_id
1 'polypeptide(L)'
;MGHDVELLSLKGKDIKYCIGCLSCQRTGMCVQKDDIADIMAKVKNAEVIVYATPIYYYEMCGQMKTLLDRLNPLYSADYLFRDIYMIATAAENNESAFEKAYNGL
;
A
#
# COMPACT_ATOMS: atom_id res chain seq x y z
N MET A 1 -12.54 17.55 8.13
CA MET A 1 -13.81 18.16 7.91
C MET A 1 -14.88 17.13 7.65
N GLY A 2 -15.40 16.56 8.71
CA GLY A 2 -16.43 15.53 8.64
C GLY A 2 -15.96 14.16 8.17
N HIS A 3 -14.66 13.96 8.01
CA HIS A 3 -14.09 12.66 7.66
C HIS A 3 -13.45 12.00 8.87
N ASP A 4 -13.63 10.69 8.97
CA ASP A 4 -12.94 9.85 9.93
C ASP A 4 -11.62 9.41 9.30
N VAL A 5 -10.49 9.90 9.82
CA VAL A 5 -9.17 9.62 9.25
C VAL A 5 -8.36 8.77 10.22
N GLU A 6 -7.85 7.65 9.74
CA GLU A 6 -6.87 6.84 10.47
C GLU A 6 -5.51 6.96 9.79
N LEU A 7 -4.50 7.37 10.55
CA LEU A 7 -3.12 7.40 10.10
C LEU A 7 -2.43 6.11 10.52
N LEU A 8 -1.92 5.35 9.55
CA LEU A 8 -1.17 4.14 9.80
C LEU A 8 0.26 4.32 9.32
N SER A 9 1.21 4.29 10.25
CA SER A 9 2.64 4.35 9.93
C SER A 9 3.18 2.94 9.72
N LEU A 10 3.99 2.76 8.68
CA LEU A 10 4.68 1.49 8.44
C LEU A 10 5.92 1.31 9.33
N LYS A 11 6.33 2.37 10.02
CA LYS A 11 7.47 2.30 10.93
C LYS A 11 7.16 1.30 12.06
N GLY A 12 8.07 0.36 12.26
CA GLY A 12 7.92 -0.65 13.31
C GLY A 12 6.92 -1.78 13.00
N LYS A 13 6.32 -1.78 11.81
CA LYS A 13 5.45 -2.87 11.39
C LYS A 13 6.25 -4.05 10.87
N ASP A 14 5.83 -5.25 11.23
CA ASP A 14 6.41 -6.49 10.70
C ASP A 14 5.67 -6.86 9.40
N ILE A 15 6.25 -6.51 8.27
CA ILE A 15 5.71 -6.81 6.95
C ILE A 15 6.82 -7.48 6.15
N LYS A 16 6.73 -8.78 5.97
CA LYS A 16 7.70 -9.55 5.17
C LYS A 16 7.45 -9.31 3.68
N TYR A 17 8.45 -9.57 2.87
CA TYR A 17 8.34 -9.44 1.42
C TYR A 17 7.38 -10.50 0.86
N CYS A 18 6.66 -10.14 -0.20
CA CYS A 18 5.86 -11.11 -0.94
C CYS A 18 6.78 -12.15 -1.58
N ILE A 19 6.42 -13.42 -1.44
CA ILE A 19 7.20 -14.53 -2.02
C ILE A 19 6.64 -15.02 -3.35
N GLY A 20 5.56 -14.39 -3.85
CA GLY A 20 5.01 -14.70 -5.16
C GLY A 20 4.34 -16.07 -5.26
N CYS A 21 3.92 -16.68 -4.16
CA CYS A 21 3.37 -18.03 -4.16
C CYS A 21 1.95 -18.13 -4.72
N LEU A 22 1.25 -17.00 -4.88
CA LEU A 22 -0.12 -16.89 -5.41
C LEU A 22 -1.20 -17.63 -4.60
N SER A 23 -0.89 -18.13 -3.41
CA SER A 23 -1.88 -18.79 -2.56
C SER A 23 -3.06 -17.89 -2.22
N CYS A 24 -2.83 -16.58 -2.11
CA CYS A 24 -3.87 -15.61 -1.81
C CYS A 24 -4.94 -15.49 -2.91
N GLN A 25 -4.61 -15.82 -4.14
CA GLN A 25 -5.60 -15.83 -5.24
C GLN A 25 -6.62 -16.95 -5.06
N ARG A 26 -6.20 -18.05 -4.43
CA ARG A 26 -7.06 -19.20 -4.17
C ARG A 26 -7.82 -19.08 -2.84
N THR A 27 -7.15 -18.59 -1.79
CA THR A 27 -7.69 -18.58 -0.44
C THR A 27 -8.24 -17.23 -0.01
N GLY A 28 -7.87 -16.14 -0.70
CA GLY A 28 -8.20 -14.77 -0.30
C GLY A 28 -7.35 -14.22 0.85
N MET A 29 -6.37 -14.98 1.32
CA MET A 29 -5.53 -14.61 2.45
C MET A 29 -4.06 -14.90 2.18
N CYS A 30 -3.16 -14.09 2.74
CA CYS A 30 -1.73 -14.36 2.66
C CYS A 30 -1.35 -15.49 3.62
N VAL A 31 -0.45 -16.38 3.16
CA VAL A 31 0.07 -17.47 3.99
C VAL A 31 1.07 -16.98 5.04
N GLN A 32 1.70 -15.84 4.82
CA GLN A 32 2.67 -15.29 5.76
C GLN A 32 1.94 -14.60 6.93
N LYS A 33 2.34 -14.96 8.15
CA LYS A 33 1.73 -14.44 9.39
C LYS A 33 2.57 -13.28 9.93
N ASP A 34 2.10 -12.07 9.71
CA ASP A 34 2.71 -10.84 10.21
C ASP A 34 1.63 -9.74 10.32
N ASP A 35 2.03 -8.47 10.37
CA ASP A 35 1.08 -7.35 10.55
C ASP A 35 0.17 -7.12 9.34
N ILE A 36 0.39 -7.81 8.23
CA ILE A 36 -0.38 -7.54 7.01
C ILE A 36 -1.88 -7.82 7.17
N ALA A 37 -2.24 -8.81 7.98
CA ALA A 37 -3.66 -9.15 8.15
C ALA A 37 -4.45 -7.98 8.74
N ASP A 38 -3.92 -7.30 9.74
CA ASP A 38 -4.56 -6.15 10.37
C ASP A 38 -4.60 -4.96 9.42
N ILE A 39 -3.52 -4.72 8.69
CA ILE A 39 -3.45 -3.64 7.70
C ILE A 39 -4.43 -3.91 6.57
N MET A 40 -4.50 -5.14 6.09
CA MET A 40 -5.41 -5.56 5.02
C MET A 40 -6.86 -5.27 5.39
N ALA A 41 -7.26 -5.58 6.62
CA ALA A 41 -8.62 -5.32 7.09
C ALA A 41 -8.95 -3.83 7.05
N LYS A 42 -8.01 -2.98 7.45
CA LYS A 42 -8.18 -1.53 7.41
C LYS A 42 -8.28 -1.01 5.99
N VAL A 43 -7.41 -1.46 5.10
CA VAL A 43 -7.42 -1.06 3.69
C VAL A 43 -8.72 -1.50 3.02
N LYS A 44 -9.15 -2.72 3.26
CA LYS A 44 -10.37 -3.28 2.67
C LYS A 44 -11.63 -2.49 3.06
N ASN A 45 -11.68 -1.98 4.27
CA ASN A 45 -12.84 -1.27 4.81
C ASN A 45 -12.77 0.25 4.68
N ALA A 46 -11.68 0.80 4.18
CA ALA A 46 -11.56 2.23 3.93
C ALA A 46 -12.32 2.62 2.67
N GLU A 47 -12.91 3.80 2.67
CA GLU A 47 -13.58 4.35 1.48
C GLU A 47 -12.60 5.05 0.54
N VAL A 48 -11.55 5.66 1.11
CA VAL A 48 -10.50 6.37 0.39
C VAL A 48 -9.16 5.94 0.98
N ILE A 49 -8.18 5.69 0.11
CA ILE A 49 -6.82 5.36 0.51
C ILE A 49 -5.90 6.51 0.11
N VAL A 50 -5.06 6.95 1.04
CA VAL A 50 -3.99 7.90 0.76
C VAL A 50 -2.66 7.22 1.07
N TYR A 51 -1.84 7.06 0.05
CA TYR A 51 -0.49 6.53 0.20
C TYR A 51 0.49 7.70 0.32
N ALA A 52 1.23 7.76 1.43
CA ALA A 52 2.23 8.78 1.68
C ALA A 52 3.62 8.12 1.66
N THR A 53 4.48 8.56 0.76
CA THR A 53 5.80 7.94 0.57
C THR A 53 6.85 8.97 0.17
N PRO A 54 8.08 8.87 0.70
CA PRO A 54 9.21 9.55 0.06
C PRO A 54 9.55 8.85 -1.25
N ILE A 55 10.12 9.61 -2.19
CA ILE A 55 10.63 9.03 -3.42
C ILE A 55 12.11 8.74 -3.22
N TYR A 56 12.46 7.47 -3.32
CA TYR A 56 13.83 6.99 -3.27
C TYR A 56 14.16 6.33 -4.61
N TYR A 57 15.21 6.79 -5.23
CA TYR A 57 15.66 6.26 -6.52
C TYR A 57 14.54 6.23 -7.57
N TYR A 58 13.83 7.37 -7.69
CA TYR A 58 12.74 7.59 -8.67
C TYR A 58 11.50 6.72 -8.48
N GLU A 59 11.36 6.07 -7.32
CA GLU A 59 10.23 5.19 -7.06
C GLU A 59 9.73 5.39 -5.61
N MET A 60 8.58 4.82 -5.28
CA MET A 60 8.15 4.80 -3.89
C MET A 60 9.18 4.08 -3.02
N CYS A 61 9.25 4.42 -1.75
CA CYS A 61 10.19 3.78 -0.83
C CYS A 61 9.91 2.27 -0.71
N GLY A 62 10.94 1.51 -0.34
CA GLY A 62 10.84 0.06 -0.24
C GLY A 62 9.76 -0.43 0.71
N GLN A 63 9.54 0.26 1.82
CA GLN A 63 8.48 -0.08 2.78
C GLN A 63 7.11 0.02 2.14
N MET A 64 6.86 1.07 1.35
CA MET A 64 5.58 1.24 0.67
C MET A 64 5.39 0.16 -0.41
N LYS A 65 6.41 -0.12 -1.19
CA LYS A 65 6.34 -1.17 -2.22
C LYS A 65 6.09 -2.55 -1.59
N THR A 66 6.74 -2.84 -0.48
CA THR A 66 6.52 -4.08 0.28
C THR A 66 5.07 -4.20 0.72
N LEU A 67 4.50 -3.11 1.24
CA LEU A 67 3.08 -3.09 1.60
C LEU A 67 2.20 -3.41 0.39
N LEU A 68 2.41 -2.71 -0.72
CA LEU A 68 1.59 -2.89 -1.92
C LEU A 68 1.67 -4.33 -2.45
N ASP A 69 2.85 -4.91 -2.47
CA ASP A 69 3.02 -6.30 -2.89
C ASP A 69 2.21 -7.26 -2.01
N ARG A 70 2.12 -6.97 -0.72
CA ARG A 70 1.39 -7.80 0.24
C ARG A 70 -0.11 -7.52 0.27
N LEU A 71 -0.58 -6.51 -0.44
CA LEU A 71 -2.02 -6.27 -0.65
C LEU A 71 -2.60 -7.09 -1.81
N ASN A 72 -1.83 -7.96 -2.40
CA ASN A 72 -2.26 -8.80 -3.52
C ASN A 72 -3.56 -9.58 -3.27
N PRO A 73 -3.88 -10.04 -2.05
CA PRO A 73 -5.20 -10.68 -1.79
C PRO A 73 -6.40 -9.80 -2.13
N LEU A 74 -6.26 -8.48 -2.14
CA LEU A 74 -7.34 -7.56 -2.50
C LEU A 74 -7.66 -7.57 -4.00
N TYR A 75 -6.76 -8.07 -4.83
CA TYR A 75 -6.92 -8.05 -6.29
C TYR A 75 -8.23 -8.71 -6.74
N SER A 76 -8.63 -9.79 -6.08
CA SER A 76 -9.87 -10.52 -6.38
C SER A 76 -10.91 -10.44 -5.27
N ALA A 77 -10.71 -9.59 -4.27
CA ALA A 77 -11.63 -9.44 -3.15
C ALA A 77 -12.52 -8.21 -3.30
N ASP A 78 -13.62 -8.19 -2.57
CA ASP A 78 -14.46 -7.01 -2.45
C ASP A 78 -13.80 -6.01 -1.48
N TYR A 79 -13.76 -4.73 -1.87
CA TYR A 79 -13.25 -3.66 -1.04
C TYR A 79 -14.06 -2.39 -1.29
N LEU A 80 -14.06 -1.47 -0.32
CA LEU A 80 -14.92 -0.29 -0.36
C LEU A 80 -14.32 0.90 -1.10
N PHE A 81 -12.99 1.05 -1.07
CA PHE A 81 -12.36 2.24 -1.65
C PHE A 81 -12.56 2.30 -3.16
N ARG A 82 -12.76 3.52 -3.64
CA ARG A 82 -12.86 3.83 -5.08
C ARG A 82 -11.87 4.89 -5.50
N ASP A 83 -11.34 5.63 -4.55
CA ASP A 83 -10.38 6.70 -4.79
C ASP A 83 -9.07 6.42 -4.06
N ILE A 84 -7.97 6.60 -4.78
CA ILE A 84 -6.62 6.46 -4.24
C ILE A 84 -5.89 7.77 -4.52
N TYR A 85 -5.24 8.30 -3.49
CA TYR A 85 -4.41 9.49 -3.59
C TYR A 85 -2.99 9.17 -3.18
N MET A 86 -2.04 9.93 -3.71
CA MET A 86 -0.64 9.85 -3.32
C MET A 86 -0.15 11.18 -2.80
N ILE A 87 0.52 11.16 -1.66
CA ILE A 87 1.31 12.28 -1.14
C ILE A 87 2.76 11.82 -1.19
N ALA A 88 3.60 12.57 -1.86
CA ALA A 88 5.00 12.18 -2.01
C ALA A 88 5.95 13.37 -1.82
N THR A 89 7.14 13.07 -1.32
CA THR A 89 8.25 14.02 -1.21
C THR A 89 9.42 13.48 -2.01
N ALA A 90 10.19 14.37 -2.62
CA ALA A 90 11.39 14.01 -3.37
C ALA A 90 12.47 15.07 -3.19
N ALA A 91 13.71 14.68 -3.39
CA ALA A 91 14.83 15.61 -3.36
C ALA A 91 14.85 16.54 -4.59
N GLU A 92 14.32 16.06 -5.71
CA GLU A 92 14.28 16.83 -6.94
C GLU A 92 13.01 17.68 -7.03
N ASN A 93 13.15 18.92 -7.44
CA ASN A 93 12.03 19.83 -7.67
C ASN A 93 11.53 19.69 -9.12
N ASN A 94 11.02 18.50 -9.45
CA ASN A 94 10.57 18.17 -10.80
C ASN A 94 9.43 17.14 -10.70
N GLU A 95 8.33 17.40 -11.38
CA GLU A 95 7.17 16.51 -11.39
C GLU A 95 7.50 15.10 -11.90
N SER A 96 8.43 14.99 -12.84
CA SER A 96 8.84 13.68 -13.38
C SER A 96 9.43 12.76 -12.33
N ALA A 97 9.92 13.29 -11.20
CA ALA A 97 10.42 12.47 -10.09
C ALA A 97 9.36 11.58 -9.46
N PHE A 98 8.08 11.90 -9.65
CA PHE A 98 6.96 11.18 -9.03
C PHE A 98 6.25 10.22 -9.98
N GLU A 99 6.55 10.27 -11.27
CA GLU A 99 5.77 9.56 -12.29
C GLU A 99 5.72 8.06 -12.09
N LYS A 100 6.85 7.43 -11.79
CA LYS A 100 6.90 5.97 -11.60
C LYS A 100 6.07 5.51 -10.42
N ALA A 101 6.19 6.21 -9.30
CA ALA A 101 5.43 5.87 -8.10
C ALA A 101 3.94 6.04 -8.34
N TYR A 102 3.54 7.14 -8.96
CA TYR A 102 2.16 7.43 -9.27
C TYR A 102 1.56 6.41 -10.24
N ASN A 103 2.27 6.08 -11.30
CA ASN A 103 1.79 5.14 -12.32
C ASN A 103 1.71 3.70 -11.83
N GLY A 104 2.42 3.36 -10.76
CA GLY A 104 2.37 2.03 -10.15
C GLY A 104 1.17 1.80 -9.24
N LEU A 105 0.47 2.87 -8.90
CA LEU A 105 -0.72 2.77 -8.05
C LEU A 105 -2.00 2.50 -8.90
#